data_de73951e5484f597f583e3427c9ca088
#
_entry.id   de73951e5484f597f583e3427c9ca088
#
_cell.length_a   1.000
_cell.length_b   1.000
_cell.length_c   1.000
_cell.angle_alpha   90.00
_cell.angle_beta   90.00
_cell.angle_gamma   90.00
#
_symmetry.space_group_name_H-M   'P 1'
#
loop_
_entity.id
_entity.type
_entity.pdbx_description
1 polymer ?
#
loop_
_entity_poly.entity_id
_entity_poly.type
_entity_poly.pdbx_seq_one_letter_code
_entity_poly.pdbx_strand_id
1 'polypeptide(L)'
;NIDSIQKYIDIGAEKVILGSAAIKNKNFLKEACEKFSDKIALGLDAKGGYLSVSAWKENSNQFTLDYLKEVNDYGFSRLIYTDINRDGMKQSPNFEETSKVAEISNCPIVISGGVSSIKDIKKAKTLKNIEGIIIGKAIYDEDISLSELVLELES
;
A
#
# COMPACT_ATOMS: atom_id res chain seq x y z
N ASN A 1 -12.59 13.26 -5.20
CA ASN A 1 -12.26 14.65 -5.49
C ASN A 1 -11.68 15.33 -4.25
N ILE A 2 -11.14 16.54 -4.41
CA ILE A 2 -10.46 17.32 -3.37
C ILE A 2 -11.38 17.62 -2.18
N ASP A 3 -12.64 17.98 -2.44
CA ASP A 3 -13.62 18.26 -1.38
C ASP A 3 -13.92 17.05 -0.52
N SER A 4 -13.91 15.85 -1.12
CA SER A 4 -14.07 14.61 -0.37
C SER A 4 -12.87 14.34 0.56
N ILE A 5 -11.65 14.62 0.10
CA ILE A 5 -10.45 14.51 0.95
C ILE A 5 -10.57 15.45 2.14
N GLN A 6 -10.93 16.71 1.88
CA GLN A 6 -11.10 17.72 2.93
C GLN A 6 -12.11 17.26 3.99
N LYS A 7 -13.27 16.74 3.57
CA LYS A 7 -14.29 16.22 4.50
C LYS A 7 -13.77 15.12 5.40
N TYR A 8 -13.00 14.15 4.86
CA TYR A 8 -12.41 13.09 5.67
C TYR A 8 -11.40 13.63 6.69
N ILE A 9 -10.58 14.59 6.30
CA ILE A 9 -9.64 15.25 7.21
C ILE A 9 -10.39 16.02 8.31
N ASP A 10 -11.44 16.75 7.95
CA ASP A 10 -12.24 17.56 8.89
C ASP A 10 -12.94 16.71 9.97
N ILE A 11 -13.32 15.47 9.64
CA ILE A 11 -13.89 14.52 10.61
C ILE A 11 -12.83 13.72 11.37
N GLY A 12 -11.55 14.03 11.19
CA GLY A 12 -10.45 13.48 11.99
C GLY A 12 -9.65 12.35 11.34
N ALA A 13 -9.80 12.11 10.02
CA ALA A 13 -8.90 11.17 9.36
C ALA A 13 -7.47 11.71 9.37
N GLU A 14 -6.56 10.92 9.92
CA GLU A 14 -5.15 11.27 9.93
C GLU A 14 -4.53 11.20 8.54
N LYS A 15 -4.92 10.19 7.77
CA LYS A 15 -4.49 10.00 6.38
C LYS A 15 -5.65 9.57 5.48
N VAL A 16 -5.57 9.94 4.22
CA VAL A 16 -6.52 9.55 3.16
C VAL A 16 -5.78 8.75 2.11
N ILE A 17 -6.24 7.52 1.86
CA ILE A 17 -5.64 6.65 0.86
C ILE A 17 -6.30 6.89 -0.51
N LEU A 18 -5.50 7.23 -1.50
CA LEU A 18 -5.93 7.41 -2.88
C LEU A 18 -5.48 6.21 -3.72
N GLY A 19 -6.42 5.43 -4.24
CA GLY A 19 -6.17 4.28 -5.12
C GLY A 19 -6.52 4.60 -6.58
N SER A 20 -7.54 3.91 -7.12
CA SER A 20 -7.95 4.00 -8.53
C SER A 20 -8.15 5.42 -9.06
N ALA A 21 -8.60 6.36 -8.21
CA ALA A 21 -8.78 7.75 -8.60
C ALA A 21 -7.44 8.43 -8.93
N ALA A 22 -6.39 8.14 -8.16
CA ALA A 22 -5.03 8.64 -8.41
C ALA A 22 -4.43 8.01 -9.67
N ILE A 23 -4.63 6.71 -9.87
CA ILE A 23 -4.13 5.98 -11.05
C ILE A 23 -4.77 6.53 -12.33
N LYS A 24 -6.07 6.78 -12.32
CA LYS A 24 -6.82 7.30 -13.46
C LYS A 24 -6.55 8.79 -13.74
N ASN A 25 -6.15 9.55 -12.73
CA ASN A 25 -5.91 11.00 -12.85
C ASN A 25 -4.71 11.44 -12.00
N LYS A 26 -3.53 11.46 -12.60
CA LYS A 26 -2.28 11.88 -11.95
C LYS A 26 -2.29 13.35 -11.52
N ASN A 27 -2.99 14.22 -12.26
CA ASN A 27 -3.12 15.63 -11.88
C ASN A 27 -3.92 15.78 -10.59
N PHE A 28 -4.97 14.97 -10.41
CA PHE A 28 -5.71 14.90 -9.14
C PHE A 28 -4.82 14.44 -7.98
N LEU A 29 -3.98 13.41 -8.19
CA LEU A 29 -3.03 12.97 -7.17
C LEU A 29 -2.06 14.09 -6.79
N LYS A 30 -1.49 14.78 -7.80
CA LYS A 30 -0.55 15.88 -7.58
C LYS A 30 -1.20 17.01 -6.78
N GLU A 31 -2.38 17.47 -7.21
CA GLU A 31 -3.16 18.51 -6.50
C GLU A 31 -3.47 18.09 -5.06
N ALA A 32 -3.86 16.85 -4.83
CA ALA A 32 -4.14 16.35 -3.49
C ALA A 32 -2.89 16.36 -2.60
N CYS A 33 -1.73 15.96 -3.13
CA CYS A 33 -0.48 15.99 -2.38
C CYS A 33 -0.02 17.43 -2.08
N GLU A 34 -0.13 18.33 -3.04
CA GLU A 34 0.21 19.75 -2.85
C GLU A 34 -0.67 20.42 -1.79
N LYS A 35 -1.98 20.10 -1.78
CA LYS A 35 -2.95 20.72 -0.86
C LYS A 35 -2.93 20.10 0.54
N PHE A 36 -2.75 18.79 0.65
CA PHE A 36 -2.89 18.06 1.91
C PHE A 36 -1.58 17.48 2.44
N SER A 37 -0.46 17.74 1.75
CA SER A 37 0.88 17.38 2.18
C SER A 37 1.00 15.92 2.69
N ASP A 38 1.41 15.74 3.95
CA ASP A 38 1.61 14.46 4.61
C ASP A 38 0.33 13.63 4.86
N LYS A 39 -0.85 14.19 4.57
CA LYS A 39 -2.14 13.49 4.77
C LYS A 39 -2.49 12.48 3.68
N ILE A 40 -1.78 12.51 2.54
CA ILE A 40 -2.08 11.61 1.42
C ILE A 40 -1.20 10.37 1.47
N ALA A 41 -1.83 9.21 1.36
CA ALA A 41 -1.19 7.93 1.08
C ALA A 41 -1.63 7.43 -0.30
N LEU A 42 -0.70 6.86 -1.08
CA LEU A 42 -1.01 6.26 -2.38
C LEU A 42 -1.23 4.76 -2.22
N GLY A 43 -2.39 4.25 -2.66
CA GLY A 43 -2.69 2.82 -2.71
C GLY A 43 -2.49 2.30 -4.13
N LEU A 44 -1.61 1.32 -4.31
CA LEU A 44 -1.37 0.64 -5.57
C LEU A 44 -1.72 -0.84 -5.44
N ASP A 45 -2.79 -1.23 -6.09
CA ASP A 45 -3.19 -2.63 -6.23
C ASP A 45 -2.60 -3.16 -7.54
N ALA A 46 -1.84 -4.26 -7.47
CA ALA A 46 -1.13 -4.81 -8.61
C ALA A 46 -1.43 -6.30 -8.81
N LYS A 47 -1.42 -6.72 -10.07
CA LYS A 47 -1.52 -8.11 -10.51
C LYS A 47 -0.44 -8.42 -11.52
N GLY A 48 0.54 -9.26 -11.14
CA GLY A 48 1.66 -9.59 -12.02
C GLY A 48 2.46 -8.37 -12.46
N GLY A 49 2.63 -7.38 -11.56
CA GLY A 49 3.36 -6.14 -11.84
C GLY A 49 2.54 -5.04 -12.55
N TYR A 50 1.30 -5.32 -13.01
CA TYR A 50 0.41 -4.34 -13.61
C TYR A 50 -0.56 -3.77 -12.59
N LEU A 51 -0.83 -2.47 -12.68
CA LEU A 51 -1.81 -1.80 -11.83
C LEU A 51 -3.23 -2.31 -12.12
N SER A 52 -3.99 -2.51 -11.06
CA SER A 52 -5.40 -2.82 -11.10
C SER A 52 -6.23 -1.63 -10.62
N VAL A 53 -7.35 -1.38 -11.27
CA VAL A 53 -8.24 -0.27 -10.93
C VAL A 53 -9.69 -0.75 -10.80
N SER A 54 -10.58 0.12 -10.31
CA SER A 54 -12.01 -0.17 -10.21
C SER A 54 -12.33 -1.40 -9.35
N ALA A 55 -11.70 -1.49 -8.16
CA ALA A 55 -11.84 -2.63 -7.25
C ALA A 55 -11.51 -3.97 -7.93
N TRP A 56 -10.37 -3.99 -8.65
CA TRP A 56 -9.78 -5.17 -9.32
C TRP A 56 -10.56 -5.67 -10.55
N LYS A 57 -11.55 -4.94 -11.00
CA LYS A 57 -12.37 -5.31 -12.17
C LYS A 57 -11.69 -5.03 -13.50
N GLU A 58 -10.72 -4.11 -13.52
CA GLU A 58 -10.03 -3.67 -14.72
C GLU A 58 -8.52 -3.70 -14.46
N ASN A 59 -7.78 -4.37 -15.33
CA ASN A 59 -6.33 -4.21 -15.38
C ASN A 59 -6.03 -2.94 -16.18
N SER A 60 -5.30 -2.01 -15.58
CA SER A 60 -4.70 -0.96 -16.37
C SER A 60 -3.53 -1.59 -17.14
N ASN A 61 -3.34 -1.29 -18.41
CA ASN A 61 -2.17 -1.76 -19.18
C ASN A 61 -0.87 -1.03 -18.72
N GLN A 62 -0.81 -0.58 -17.47
CA GLN A 62 0.28 0.22 -16.90
C GLN A 62 1.06 -0.57 -15.87
N PHE A 63 2.37 -0.69 -16.05
CA PHE A 63 3.26 -1.28 -15.06
C PHE A 63 3.34 -0.41 -13.81
N THR A 64 3.31 -1.05 -12.66
CA THR A 64 3.41 -0.40 -11.34
C THR A 64 4.68 0.44 -11.23
N LEU A 65 5.83 -0.11 -11.63
CA LEU A 65 7.11 0.58 -11.53
C LEU A 65 7.18 1.81 -12.42
N ASP A 66 6.60 1.75 -13.63
CA ASP A 66 6.59 2.90 -14.55
C ASP A 66 5.67 4.00 -14.04
N TYR A 67 4.47 3.63 -13.53
CA TYR A 67 3.58 4.59 -12.89
C TYR A 67 4.25 5.27 -11.70
N LEU A 68 4.89 4.48 -10.82
CA LEU A 68 5.54 5.01 -9.63
C LEU A 68 6.66 5.99 -9.98
N LYS A 69 7.49 5.69 -10.99
CA LYS A 69 8.52 6.63 -11.47
C LYS A 69 7.96 7.99 -11.89
N GLU A 70 6.76 8.00 -12.47
CA GLU A 70 6.13 9.25 -12.93
C GLU A 70 5.56 10.10 -11.79
N VAL A 71 5.08 9.46 -10.71
CA VAL A 71 4.39 10.16 -9.60
C VAL A 71 5.21 10.26 -8.32
N ASN A 72 6.40 9.70 -8.28
CA ASN A 72 7.22 9.55 -7.09
C ASN A 72 7.53 10.87 -6.37
N ASP A 73 7.64 11.95 -7.14
CA ASP A 73 7.96 13.29 -6.64
C ASP A 73 6.71 14.14 -6.29
N TYR A 74 5.50 13.55 -6.30
CA TYR A 74 4.27 14.31 -6.00
C TYR A 74 4.08 14.60 -4.52
N GLY A 75 4.79 13.90 -3.62
CA GLY A 75 4.81 14.20 -2.19
C GLY A 75 3.75 13.47 -1.36
N PHE A 76 3.24 12.32 -1.81
CA PHE A 76 2.47 11.43 -0.93
C PHE A 76 3.36 10.87 0.18
N SER A 77 2.80 10.73 1.39
CA SER A 77 3.56 10.43 2.60
C SER A 77 3.95 8.95 2.77
N ARG A 78 3.21 8.05 2.12
CA ARG A 78 3.46 6.60 2.12
C ARG A 78 2.81 5.92 0.92
N LEU A 79 3.30 4.73 0.61
CA LEU A 79 2.76 3.87 -0.43
C LEU A 79 2.22 2.57 0.20
N ILE A 80 0.96 2.23 -0.05
CA ILE A 80 0.39 0.93 0.29
C ILE A 80 0.42 0.09 -0.99
N TYR A 81 1.21 -0.98 -0.99
CA TYR A 81 1.34 -1.86 -2.14
C TYR A 81 0.65 -3.19 -1.87
N THR A 82 -0.35 -3.52 -2.67
CA THR A 82 -1.13 -4.76 -2.57
C THR A 82 -0.88 -5.66 -3.78
N ASP A 83 -0.37 -6.88 -3.58
CA ASP A 83 -0.47 -7.92 -4.61
C ASP A 83 -1.83 -8.62 -4.49
N ILE A 84 -2.75 -8.31 -5.43
CA ILE A 84 -4.12 -8.83 -5.39
C ILE A 84 -4.22 -10.33 -5.68
N ASN A 85 -3.20 -10.97 -6.28
CA ASN A 85 -3.15 -12.41 -6.41
C ASN A 85 -2.90 -13.11 -5.07
N ARG A 86 -2.32 -12.40 -4.12
CA ARG A 86 -2.00 -12.89 -2.78
C ARG A 86 -3.05 -12.49 -1.75
N ASP A 87 -3.81 -11.42 -2.01
CA ASP A 87 -4.78 -10.90 -1.06
C ASP A 87 -5.85 -11.93 -0.70
N GLY A 88 -6.06 -12.13 0.60
CA GLY A 88 -6.96 -13.15 1.14
C GLY A 88 -6.52 -14.61 0.97
N MET A 89 -5.39 -14.88 0.28
CA MET A 89 -4.95 -16.25 -0.04
C MET A 89 -4.04 -16.88 1.01
N LYS A 90 -3.50 -16.09 1.96
CA LYS A 90 -2.56 -16.56 3.00
C LYS A 90 -1.38 -17.37 2.44
N GLN A 91 -0.75 -16.87 1.38
CA GLN A 91 0.36 -17.52 0.67
C GLN A 91 1.68 -16.76 0.80
N SER A 92 1.83 -15.95 1.83
CA SER A 92 2.85 -14.92 2.04
C SER A 92 2.77 -13.76 1.04
N PRO A 93 3.16 -12.55 1.43
CA PRO A 93 3.27 -11.41 0.53
C PRO A 93 4.23 -11.66 -0.64
N ASN A 94 4.04 -10.92 -1.72
CA ASN A 94 4.98 -10.92 -2.85
C ASN A 94 6.20 -10.04 -2.52
N PHE A 95 7.09 -10.56 -1.70
CA PHE A 95 8.28 -9.83 -1.23
C PHE A 95 9.20 -9.42 -2.38
N GLU A 96 9.26 -10.19 -3.47
CA GLU A 96 10.10 -9.87 -4.61
C GLU A 96 9.60 -8.59 -5.32
N GLU A 97 8.32 -8.55 -5.68
CA GLU A 97 7.73 -7.37 -6.31
C GLU A 97 7.72 -6.16 -5.36
N THR A 98 7.39 -6.40 -4.09
CA THR A 98 7.43 -5.34 -3.07
C THR A 98 8.84 -4.73 -2.94
N SER A 99 9.89 -5.55 -2.97
CA SER A 99 11.27 -5.04 -2.91
C SER A 99 11.61 -4.16 -4.11
N LYS A 100 11.18 -4.53 -5.33
CA LYS A 100 11.39 -3.71 -6.54
C LYS A 100 10.69 -2.36 -6.43
N VAL A 101 9.46 -2.35 -5.87
CA VAL A 101 8.72 -1.11 -5.60
C VAL A 101 9.43 -0.28 -4.54
N ALA A 102 9.94 -0.92 -3.49
CA ALA A 102 10.64 -0.26 -2.38
C ALA A 102 11.97 0.37 -2.80
N GLU A 103 12.66 -0.21 -3.79
CA GLU A 103 13.92 0.32 -4.32
C GLU A 103 13.75 1.66 -5.02
N ILE A 104 12.61 1.90 -5.65
CA ILE A 104 12.37 3.13 -6.41
C ILE A 104 11.48 4.14 -5.68
N SER A 105 10.79 3.74 -4.61
CA SER A 105 9.88 4.63 -3.88
C SER A 105 10.63 5.66 -3.04
N ASN A 106 10.24 6.93 -3.17
CA ASN A 106 10.76 8.04 -2.35
C ASN A 106 10.10 8.11 -0.96
N CYS A 107 9.06 7.31 -0.71
CA CYS A 107 8.38 7.26 0.58
C CYS A 107 8.34 5.82 1.12
N PRO A 108 8.10 5.66 2.45
CA PRO A 108 7.98 4.35 3.07
C PRO A 108 6.79 3.55 2.52
N ILE A 109 6.94 2.22 2.52
CA ILE A 109 5.96 1.29 1.99
C ILE A 109 5.28 0.50 3.10
N VAL A 110 3.98 0.32 2.96
CA VAL A 110 3.18 -0.63 3.72
C VAL A 110 2.84 -1.81 2.79
N ILE A 111 3.25 -3.00 3.19
CA ILE A 111 2.96 -4.25 2.47
C ILE A 111 1.49 -4.62 2.70
N SER A 112 0.80 -5.05 1.65
CA SER A 112 -0.57 -5.56 1.72
C SER A 112 -0.76 -6.78 0.83
N GLY A 113 -1.63 -7.70 1.29
CA GLY A 113 -1.98 -8.93 0.60
C GLY A 113 -1.09 -10.13 0.93
N GLY A 114 -1.73 -11.23 1.29
CA GLY A 114 -1.10 -12.55 1.40
C GLY A 114 -0.47 -12.90 2.74
N VAL A 115 -0.38 -12.00 3.71
CA VAL A 115 0.22 -12.29 5.02
C VAL A 115 -0.43 -13.53 5.65
N SER A 116 0.40 -14.48 6.08
CA SER A 116 -0.05 -15.79 6.55
C SER A 116 0.53 -16.20 7.90
N SER A 117 1.66 -15.63 8.31
CA SER A 117 2.38 -16.08 9.52
C SER A 117 3.31 -14.99 10.08
N ILE A 118 3.75 -15.18 11.31
CA ILE A 118 4.81 -14.36 11.94
C ILE A 118 6.11 -14.35 11.12
N LYS A 119 6.39 -15.43 10.37
CA LYS A 119 7.57 -15.46 9.48
C LYS A 119 7.52 -14.37 8.40
N ASP A 120 6.33 -14.06 7.91
CA ASP A 120 6.17 -12.99 6.92
C ASP A 120 6.50 -11.62 7.52
N ILE A 121 6.14 -11.40 8.78
CA ILE A 121 6.43 -10.17 9.50
C ILE A 121 7.93 -10.02 9.74
N LYS A 122 8.58 -11.10 10.22
CA LYS A 122 10.04 -11.13 10.37
C LYS A 122 10.76 -10.82 9.06
N LYS A 123 10.28 -11.40 7.95
CA LYS A 123 10.84 -11.12 6.64
C LYS A 123 10.61 -9.68 6.20
N ALA A 124 9.43 -9.12 6.42
CA ALA A 124 9.13 -7.71 6.12
C ALA A 124 10.08 -6.75 6.85
N LYS A 125 10.38 -7.02 8.13
CA LYS A 125 11.34 -6.23 8.94
C LYS A 125 12.76 -6.18 8.35
N THR A 126 13.15 -7.16 7.52
CA THR A 126 14.48 -7.19 6.89
C THR A 126 14.57 -6.41 5.58
N LEU A 127 13.45 -5.99 5.03
CA LEU A 127 13.41 -5.26 3.76
C LEU A 127 13.65 -3.77 3.96
N LYS A 128 14.32 -3.15 2.99
CA LYS A 128 14.53 -1.71 3.01
C LYS A 128 13.23 -0.96 2.69
N ASN A 129 13.08 0.22 3.29
CA ASN A 129 11.98 1.15 3.02
C ASN A 129 10.58 0.56 3.29
N ILE A 130 10.47 -0.45 4.16
CA ILE A 130 9.20 -0.99 4.64
C ILE A 130 8.94 -0.44 6.03
N GLU A 131 7.82 0.27 6.22
CA GLU A 131 7.42 0.82 7.53
C GLU A 131 6.32 0.00 8.20
N GLY A 132 5.61 -0.83 7.45
CA GLY A 132 4.48 -1.58 8.00
C GLY A 132 3.97 -2.69 7.10
N ILE A 133 3.02 -3.45 7.66
CA ILE A 133 2.37 -4.56 6.98
C ILE A 133 0.90 -4.61 7.40
N ILE A 134 0.00 -4.79 6.43
CA ILE A 134 -1.42 -4.97 6.68
C ILE A 134 -1.71 -6.46 6.81
N ILE A 135 -2.31 -6.83 7.94
CA ILE A 135 -2.72 -8.19 8.22
C ILE A 135 -4.24 -8.22 8.35
N GLY A 136 -4.88 -8.96 7.47
CA GLY A 136 -6.33 -9.13 7.48
C GLY A 136 -6.71 -10.56 7.88
N LYS A 137 -6.98 -11.39 6.90
CA LYS A 137 -7.55 -12.74 7.06
C LYS A 137 -6.80 -13.61 8.06
N ALA A 138 -5.47 -13.56 8.11
CA ALA A 138 -4.68 -14.36 9.03
C ALA A 138 -4.95 -14.08 10.52
N ILE A 139 -5.41 -12.85 10.88
CA ILE A 139 -5.86 -12.54 12.23
C ILE A 139 -7.28 -13.08 12.44
N TYR A 140 -8.18 -12.87 11.47
CA TYR A 140 -9.57 -13.33 11.60
C TYR A 140 -9.72 -14.85 11.62
N ASP A 141 -8.81 -15.55 10.93
CA ASP A 141 -8.76 -17.02 10.91
C ASP A 141 -7.88 -17.58 12.06
N GLU A 142 -7.38 -16.73 12.95
CA GLU A 142 -6.54 -17.10 14.11
C GLU A 142 -5.20 -17.77 13.75
N ASP A 143 -4.72 -17.61 12.51
CA ASP A 143 -3.39 -18.11 12.12
C ASP A 143 -2.25 -17.29 12.76
N ILE A 144 -2.54 -16.04 13.14
CA ILE A 144 -1.66 -15.13 13.85
C ILE A 144 -2.44 -14.51 15.00
N SER A 145 -1.97 -14.68 16.24
CA SER A 145 -2.57 -14.01 17.38
C SER A 145 -2.03 -12.59 17.57
N LEU A 146 -2.85 -11.69 18.10
CA LEU A 146 -2.42 -10.33 18.42
C LEU A 146 -1.30 -10.29 19.46
N SER A 147 -1.29 -11.24 20.41
CA SER A 147 -0.23 -11.36 21.41
C SER A 147 1.13 -11.71 20.79
N GLU A 148 1.16 -12.63 19.83
CA GLU A 148 2.38 -12.95 19.08
C GLU A 148 2.88 -11.77 18.25
N LEU A 149 1.96 -10.99 17.65
CA LEU A 149 2.31 -9.78 16.93
C LEU A 149 2.98 -8.74 17.82
N VAL A 150 2.41 -8.47 18.99
CA VAL A 150 2.97 -7.50 19.95
C VAL A 150 4.38 -7.93 20.35
N LEU A 151 4.58 -9.18 20.72
CA LEU A 151 5.89 -9.72 21.11
C LEU A 151 6.91 -9.60 19.96
N GLU A 152 6.50 -9.84 18.72
CA GLU A 152 7.38 -9.71 17.57
C GLU A 152 7.73 -8.25 17.25
N LEU A 153 6.84 -7.31 17.50
CA LEU A 153 7.10 -5.88 17.28
C LEU A 153 8.00 -5.26 18.34
N GLU A 154 8.00 -5.80 19.55
CA GLU A 154 8.85 -5.34 20.68
C GLU A 154 10.27 -5.95 20.66
N SER A 155 10.49 -6.96 19.82
CA SER A 155 11.78 -7.65 19.64
C SER A 155 12.65 -6.96 18.58
#